data_c73e9e7d40a1e656aff372199008af39
#
_entry.id   c73e9e7d40a1e656aff372199008af39
#
_cell.length_a   1.000
_cell.length_b   1.000
_cell.length_c   1.000
_cell.angle_alpha   90.00
_cell.angle_beta   90.00
_cell.angle_gamma   90.00
#
_symmetry.space_group_name_H-M   'P 1'
#
loop_
_entity.id
_entity.type
_entity.pdbx_description
1 polymer ?
#
loop_
_entity_poly.entity_id
_entity_poly.type
_entity_poly.pdbx_seq_one_letter_code
_entity_poly.pdbx_strand_id
1 'polypeptide(L)'
;MLRAGLIGLPSTGKTTLFTLLSRSSRNNSPGRLGRAEANLGSAEVPDERLDRLTEMFQPEKRVAATVVFADIVGTTGPRSLIDVAAYREANALLHVIRAFHAEEVPHAANGIDPVRDARNMEDELILADLSVAERRLDRLAHDMKKGTVKNAEHEARLLGECRQALENGTPIRSLQLEPEANSLLRGFQFLSAKPLLLLINLDEAHVQESNRAVELTKLTEILSHASTHAVPVCAKIELEIAQLEAEDAQVFLADLGLRETGLTRVVRAAYELLGYISFF
;
A
#
# COMPACT_ATOMS: atom_id res chain seq x y z
N MET A 1 -1.55 15.64 3.14
CA MET A 1 -0.83 15.07 2.00
C MET A 1 -0.97 13.57 2.10
N LEU A 2 -1.43 12.90 1.05
CA LEU A 2 -1.68 11.46 1.03
C LEU A 2 -0.37 10.69 1.00
N ARG A 3 -0.13 9.83 1.98
CA ARG A 3 1.10 9.03 2.07
C ARG A 3 0.78 7.54 1.93
N ALA A 4 1.33 6.92 0.91
CA ALA A 4 1.25 5.49 0.67
C ALA A 4 2.63 4.85 0.94
N GLY A 5 2.68 3.91 1.87
CA GLY A 5 3.92 3.21 2.23
C GLY A 5 4.10 1.94 1.40
N LEU A 6 5.26 1.78 0.74
CA LEU A 6 5.58 0.56 0.01
C LEU A 6 6.15 -0.50 0.95
N ILE A 7 5.46 -1.61 1.08
CA ILE A 7 5.89 -2.78 1.86
C ILE A 7 6.11 -3.99 0.95
N GLY A 8 6.79 -5.00 1.44
CA GLY A 8 7.03 -6.26 0.71
C GLY A 8 8.38 -6.86 1.06
N LEU A 9 8.57 -8.12 0.72
CA LEU A 9 9.81 -8.85 0.94
C LEU A 9 10.99 -8.26 0.16
N PRO A 10 12.23 -8.55 0.52
CA PRO A 10 13.39 -8.23 -0.31
C PRO A 10 13.24 -8.82 -1.72
N SER A 11 13.80 -8.12 -2.71
CA SER A 11 13.84 -8.57 -4.11
C SER A 11 12.47 -8.73 -4.81
N THR A 12 11.43 -8.06 -4.33
CA THR A 12 10.10 -8.04 -4.97
C THR A 12 9.94 -6.94 -6.02
N GLY A 13 10.91 -6.03 -6.15
CA GLY A 13 10.85 -4.88 -7.07
C GLY A 13 10.36 -3.58 -6.43
N LYS A 14 10.28 -3.49 -5.08
CA LYS A 14 9.84 -2.27 -4.37
C LYS A 14 10.57 -1.01 -4.81
N THR A 15 11.90 -1.02 -4.70
CA THR A 15 12.74 0.15 -5.03
C THR A 15 12.63 0.53 -6.50
N THR A 16 12.48 -0.45 -7.39
CA THR A 16 12.24 -0.21 -8.81
C THR A 16 10.93 0.52 -9.02
N LEU A 17 9.83 -0.01 -8.46
CA LEU A 17 8.51 0.61 -8.55
C LEU A 17 8.48 1.97 -7.86
N PHE A 18 9.11 2.12 -6.70
CA PHE A 18 9.24 3.42 -6.04
C PHE A 18 9.94 4.44 -6.93
N THR A 19 11.08 4.07 -7.53
CA THR A 19 11.84 4.96 -8.42
C THR A 19 11.01 5.39 -9.62
N LEU A 20 10.26 4.47 -10.21
CA LEU A 20 9.37 4.74 -11.34
C LEU A 20 8.20 5.65 -10.97
N LEU A 21 7.51 5.36 -9.85
CA LEU A 21 6.42 6.20 -9.33
C LEU A 21 6.89 7.60 -8.97
N SER A 22 8.15 7.74 -8.58
CA SER A 22 8.74 9.00 -8.16
C SER A 22 9.29 9.86 -9.30
N ARG A 23 9.45 9.30 -10.52
CA ARG A 23 10.01 10.02 -11.69
C ARG A 23 9.17 11.23 -12.12
N SER A 24 7.87 11.18 -11.92
CA SER A 24 6.95 12.28 -12.26
C SER A 24 7.13 13.50 -11.35
N SER A 25 7.85 13.37 -10.26
CA SER A 25 8.10 14.46 -9.30
C SER A 25 9.53 15.00 -9.45
N ARG A 26 9.65 16.31 -9.63
CA ARG A 26 10.94 17.01 -9.57
C ARG A 26 11.57 17.01 -8.16
N ASN A 27 10.88 16.48 -7.14
CA ASN A 27 11.24 16.57 -5.73
C ASN A 27 11.37 15.18 -5.09
N ASN A 28 12.20 14.30 -5.64
CA ASN A 28 12.64 13.11 -4.92
C ASN A 28 13.64 13.56 -3.84
N SER A 29 13.23 13.48 -2.59
CA SER A 29 14.07 13.94 -1.48
C SER A 29 14.14 12.84 -0.42
N PRO A 30 15.32 12.64 0.20
CA PRO A 30 15.37 11.94 1.47
C PRO A 30 14.42 12.64 2.45
N GLY A 31 13.59 11.88 3.11
CA GLY A 31 12.59 12.42 4.01
C GLY A 31 12.33 11.46 5.16
N ARG A 32 11.21 11.63 5.83
CA ARG A 32 10.80 10.77 6.94
C ARG A 32 9.34 10.37 6.82
N LEU A 33 9.07 9.10 7.08
CA LEU A 33 7.75 8.63 7.41
C LEU A 33 7.73 8.43 8.94
N GLY A 34 7.12 9.39 9.64
CA GLY A 34 7.20 9.40 11.09
C GLY A 34 8.63 9.55 11.61
N ARG A 35 9.10 8.54 12.35
CA ARG A 35 10.46 8.48 12.87
C ARG A 35 11.44 7.76 11.96
N ALA A 36 10.95 7.02 10.97
CA ALA A 36 11.78 6.25 10.05
C ALA A 36 12.32 7.12 8.91
N GLU A 37 13.57 6.89 8.54
CA GLU A 37 14.13 7.45 7.30
C GLU A 37 13.47 6.77 6.10
N ALA A 38 13.03 7.56 5.15
CA ALA A 38 12.34 7.08 3.96
C ALA A 38 12.73 7.90 2.74
N ASN A 39 12.77 7.25 1.59
CA ASN A 39 12.74 7.96 0.33
C ASN A 39 11.29 8.38 0.06
N LEU A 40 11.07 9.65 -0.19
CA LEU A 40 9.76 10.20 -0.52
C LEU A 40 9.73 10.62 -1.99
N GLY A 41 8.71 10.18 -2.69
CA GLY A 41 8.43 10.58 -4.07
C GLY A 41 6.94 10.85 -4.24
N SER A 42 6.57 11.66 -5.21
CA SER A 42 5.17 11.93 -5.48
C SER A 42 4.82 11.67 -6.94
N ALA A 43 3.58 11.24 -7.18
CA ALA A 43 3.03 11.14 -8.53
C ALA A 43 1.72 11.90 -8.60
N GLU A 44 1.48 12.53 -9.76
CA GLU A 44 0.19 13.15 -10.07
C GLU A 44 -0.84 12.06 -10.39
N VAL A 45 -2.05 12.25 -9.87
CA VAL A 45 -3.19 11.37 -10.18
C VAL A 45 -3.71 11.72 -11.56
N PRO A 46 -3.69 10.79 -12.52
CA PRO A 46 -4.26 11.01 -13.84
C PRO A 46 -5.78 11.19 -13.75
N ASP A 47 -6.29 12.30 -14.29
CA ASP A 47 -7.73 12.58 -14.33
C ASP A 47 -8.12 13.23 -15.66
N GLU A 48 -8.76 12.44 -16.54
CA GLU A 48 -9.21 12.87 -17.85
C GLU A 48 -10.18 14.06 -17.78
N ARG A 49 -10.93 14.21 -16.69
CA ARG A 49 -11.84 15.34 -16.49
C ARG A 49 -11.08 16.64 -16.32
N LEU A 50 -9.95 16.58 -15.55
CA LEU A 50 -9.06 17.73 -15.37
C LEU A 50 -8.42 18.14 -16.71
N ASP A 51 -7.97 17.15 -17.49
CA ASP A 51 -7.37 17.40 -18.81
C ASP A 51 -8.37 18.07 -19.75
N ARG A 52 -9.59 17.53 -19.82
CA ARG A 52 -10.68 18.07 -20.62
C ARG A 52 -11.11 19.50 -20.21
N LEU A 53 -11.17 19.75 -18.91
CA LEU A 53 -11.45 21.10 -18.39
C LEU A 53 -10.31 22.07 -18.73
N THR A 54 -9.06 21.62 -18.63
CA THR A 54 -7.89 22.43 -18.99
C THR A 54 -7.92 22.83 -20.48
N GLU A 55 -8.27 21.91 -21.38
CA GLU A 55 -8.44 22.19 -22.80
C GLU A 55 -9.57 23.21 -23.07
N MET A 56 -10.68 23.08 -22.37
CA MET A 56 -11.86 23.94 -22.57
C MET A 56 -11.65 25.36 -22.04
N PHE A 57 -11.05 25.50 -20.86
CA PHE A 57 -10.97 26.79 -20.15
C PHE A 57 -9.60 27.46 -20.22
N GLN A 58 -8.56 26.74 -20.65
CA GLN A 58 -7.17 27.22 -20.77
C GLN A 58 -6.72 28.03 -19.52
N PRO A 59 -6.81 27.45 -18.31
CA PRO A 59 -6.50 28.17 -17.08
C PRO A 59 -5.02 28.54 -17.00
N GLU A 60 -4.68 29.60 -16.27
CA GLU A 60 -3.30 29.99 -16.01
C GLU A 60 -2.49 28.90 -15.28
N LYS A 61 -3.18 28.07 -14.50
CA LYS A 61 -2.55 27.01 -13.70
C LYS A 61 -3.40 25.74 -13.67
N ARG A 62 -2.80 24.61 -14.02
CA ARG A 62 -3.35 23.27 -13.80
C ARG A 62 -2.69 22.66 -12.57
N VAL A 63 -3.49 22.14 -11.62
CA VAL A 63 -3.00 21.45 -10.42
C VAL A 63 -3.71 20.11 -10.29
N ALA A 64 -2.99 19.03 -10.49
CA ALA A 64 -3.48 17.67 -10.29
C ALA A 64 -3.39 17.26 -8.80
N ALA A 65 -4.26 16.36 -8.38
CA ALA A 65 -4.10 15.69 -7.09
C ALA A 65 -2.79 14.87 -7.09
N THR A 66 -2.16 14.75 -5.93
CA THR A 66 -0.88 14.02 -5.80
C THR A 66 -0.94 12.99 -4.69
N VAL A 67 -0.33 11.82 -4.94
CA VAL A 67 -0.05 10.79 -3.93
C VAL A 67 1.44 10.80 -3.64
N VAL A 68 1.81 10.81 -2.36
CA VAL A 68 3.19 10.67 -1.91
C VAL A 68 3.45 9.21 -1.59
N PHE A 69 4.45 8.65 -2.23
CA PHE A 69 4.95 7.30 -1.96
C PHE A 69 6.15 7.36 -1.02
N ALA A 70 6.22 6.41 -0.10
CA ALA A 70 7.33 6.29 0.84
C ALA A 70 7.93 4.89 0.74
N ASP A 71 9.23 4.80 0.47
CA ASP A 71 10.04 3.59 0.56
C ASP A 71 10.98 3.72 1.75
N ILE A 72 10.78 2.90 2.79
CA ILE A 72 11.54 2.97 4.03
C ILE A 72 12.88 2.26 3.85
N VAL A 73 13.96 2.96 4.17
CA VAL A 73 15.32 2.49 3.99
C VAL A 73 15.74 1.61 5.16
N GLY A 74 16.18 0.39 4.86
CA GLY A 74 17.10 -0.36 5.72
C GLY A 74 16.52 -1.01 6.97
N THR A 75 15.28 -1.48 6.95
CA THR A 75 14.69 -2.14 8.12
C THR A 75 14.53 -3.65 7.94
N THR A 76 15.63 -4.36 8.04
CA THR A 76 15.63 -5.80 8.30
C THR A 76 16.11 -6.01 9.74
N GLY A 77 15.18 -6.18 10.67
CA GLY A 77 15.52 -6.62 12.03
C GLY A 77 15.78 -8.12 12.07
N PRO A 78 16.55 -8.62 13.06
CA PRO A 78 16.88 -10.05 13.15
C PRO A 78 15.69 -10.97 13.45
N ARG A 79 14.48 -10.43 13.66
CA ARG A 79 13.26 -11.17 14.04
C ARG A 79 12.03 -10.86 13.20
N SER A 80 12.10 -9.91 12.28
CA SER A 80 10.99 -9.52 11.39
C SER A 80 11.50 -9.40 9.97
N LEU A 81 10.70 -9.82 8.99
CA LEU A 81 11.02 -9.69 7.57
C LEU A 81 11.13 -8.23 7.16
N ILE A 82 10.38 -7.34 7.80
CA ILE A 82 10.46 -5.88 7.68
C ILE A 82 10.02 -5.20 8.99
N ASP A 83 10.48 -3.98 9.23
CA ASP A 83 9.98 -3.14 10.31
C ASP A 83 8.65 -2.50 9.89
N VAL A 84 7.56 -3.26 9.98
CA VAL A 84 6.22 -2.76 9.63
C VAL A 84 5.77 -1.60 10.52
N ALA A 85 6.30 -1.50 11.74
CA ALA A 85 5.93 -0.42 12.66
C ALA A 85 6.34 0.97 12.11
N ALA A 86 7.36 1.03 11.26
CA ALA A 86 7.80 2.25 10.61
C ALA A 86 6.73 2.86 9.69
N TYR A 87 5.78 2.04 9.21
CA TYR A 87 4.70 2.48 8.32
C TYR A 87 3.43 3.00 9.03
N ARG A 88 3.45 3.14 10.36
CA ARG A 88 2.25 3.57 11.12
C ARG A 88 1.69 4.92 10.67
N GLU A 89 2.52 5.83 10.20
CA GLU A 89 2.09 7.16 9.72
C GLU A 89 1.65 7.18 8.24
N ALA A 90 1.73 6.07 7.52
CA ALA A 90 1.14 5.96 6.19
C ALA A 90 -0.39 5.94 6.27
N ASN A 91 -1.05 6.48 5.24
CA ASN A 91 -2.51 6.44 5.12
C ASN A 91 -3.01 5.14 4.49
N ALA A 92 -2.20 4.55 3.60
CA ALA A 92 -2.42 3.25 2.96
C ALA A 92 -1.10 2.49 2.82
N LEU A 93 -1.19 1.18 2.64
CA LEU A 93 -0.04 0.31 2.37
C LEU A 93 -0.12 -0.24 0.95
N LEU A 94 1.00 -0.19 0.23
CA LEU A 94 1.19 -0.79 -1.08
C LEU A 94 2.11 -2.00 -0.92
N HIS A 95 1.55 -3.18 -0.99
CA HIS A 95 2.32 -4.42 -0.82
C HIS A 95 2.78 -4.95 -2.17
N VAL A 96 4.08 -4.85 -2.44
CA VAL A 96 4.70 -5.38 -3.65
C VAL A 96 4.95 -6.87 -3.50
N ILE A 97 4.26 -7.66 -4.32
CA ILE A 97 4.30 -9.12 -4.33
C ILE A 97 5.06 -9.57 -5.58
N ARG A 98 6.04 -10.45 -5.39
CA ARG A 98 6.80 -11.03 -6.51
C ARG A 98 6.01 -12.17 -7.15
N ALA A 99 5.68 -12.01 -8.42
CA ALA A 99 5.08 -13.02 -9.27
C ALA A 99 5.86 -13.17 -10.60
N PHE A 100 7.16 -12.85 -10.60
CA PHE A 100 8.07 -12.94 -11.74
C PHE A 100 9.26 -13.84 -11.42
N HIS A 101 9.79 -14.50 -12.46
CA HIS A 101 11.01 -15.30 -12.38
C HIS A 101 12.21 -14.44 -12.79
N ALA A 102 13.29 -14.52 -12.03
CA ALA A 102 14.57 -13.94 -12.38
C ALA A 102 15.67 -14.80 -11.72
N GLU A 103 16.46 -15.50 -12.53
CA GLU A 103 17.52 -16.42 -12.05
C GLU A 103 18.59 -15.68 -11.27
N GLU A 104 18.89 -14.45 -11.66
CA GLU A 104 19.92 -13.61 -11.03
C GLU A 104 19.47 -12.98 -9.71
N VAL A 105 18.18 -13.03 -9.39
CA VAL A 105 17.60 -12.37 -8.21
C VAL A 105 17.09 -13.42 -7.23
N PRO A 106 17.84 -13.73 -6.15
CA PRO A 106 17.41 -14.72 -5.17
C PRO A 106 16.08 -14.32 -4.54
N HIS A 107 15.23 -15.31 -4.28
CA HIS A 107 14.00 -15.12 -3.52
C HIS A 107 14.27 -15.24 -2.02
N ALA A 108 13.69 -14.34 -1.22
CA ALA A 108 13.88 -14.32 0.24
C ALA A 108 13.35 -15.58 0.95
N ALA A 109 12.39 -16.27 0.35
CA ALA A 109 11.74 -17.48 0.88
C ALA A 109 11.67 -18.56 -0.20
N ASN A 110 12.64 -19.43 -0.27
CA ASN A 110 12.71 -20.70 -1.04
C ASN A 110 11.68 -20.85 -2.21
N GLY A 111 11.66 -19.91 -3.16
CA GLY A 111 10.79 -19.95 -4.33
C GLY A 111 9.67 -18.92 -4.33
N ILE A 112 9.11 -18.69 -5.51
CA ILE A 112 8.05 -17.71 -5.76
C ILE A 112 6.72 -18.31 -5.35
N ASP A 113 6.07 -17.70 -4.37
CA ASP A 113 4.72 -18.05 -3.90
C ASP A 113 3.99 -16.78 -3.44
N PRO A 114 3.24 -16.13 -4.35
CA PRO A 114 2.53 -14.89 -4.07
C PRO A 114 1.56 -14.98 -2.89
N VAL A 115 0.90 -16.13 -2.71
CA VAL A 115 -0.09 -16.34 -1.62
C VAL A 115 0.62 -16.40 -0.27
N ARG A 116 1.67 -17.20 -0.17
CA ARG A 116 2.49 -17.29 1.04
C ARG A 116 3.06 -15.92 1.41
N ASP A 117 3.62 -15.22 0.45
CA ASP A 117 4.29 -13.93 0.68
C ASP A 117 3.28 -12.85 1.10
N ALA A 118 2.08 -12.88 0.53
CA ALA A 118 0.99 -11.99 0.90
C ALA A 118 0.46 -12.28 2.31
N ARG A 119 0.26 -13.56 2.66
CA ARG A 119 -0.16 -13.98 4.01
C ARG A 119 0.88 -13.64 5.06
N ASN A 120 2.14 -13.95 4.82
CA ASN A 120 3.22 -13.62 5.75
C ASN A 120 3.26 -12.12 6.08
N MET A 121 3.06 -11.27 5.08
CA MET A 121 3.00 -9.82 5.29
C MET A 121 1.76 -9.42 6.10
N GLU A 122 0.61 -10.00 5.81
CA GLU A 122 -0.61 -9.77 6.57
C GLU A 122 -0.43 -10.14 8.05
N ASP A 123 0.17 -11.31 8.31
CA ASP A 123 0.46 -11.80 9.66
C ASP A 123 1.40 -10.85 10.42
N GLU A 124 2.43 -10.29 9.76
CA GLU A 124 3.33 -9.29 10.36
C GLU A 124 2.57 -8.02 10.77
N LEU A 125 1.63 -7.54 9.94
CA LEU A 125 0.79 -6.38 10.27
C LEU A 125 -0.12 -6.69 11.47
N ILE A 126 -0.76 -7.85 11.47
CA ILE A 126 -1.64 -8.34 12.54
C ILE A 126 -0.88 -8.48 13.86
N LEU A 127 0.27 -9.14 13.86
CA LEU A 127 1.09 -9.34 15.07
C LEU A 127 1.61 -8.02 15.65
N ALA A 128 2.01 -7.07 14.78
CA ALA A 128 2.42 -5.74 15.22
C ALA A 128 1.28 -4.98 15.91
N ASP A 129 0.04 -5.15 15.43
CA ASP A 129 -1.12 -4.48 16.00
C ASP A 129 -1.63 -5.19 17.26
N LEU A 130 -1.60 -6.52 17.28
CA LEU A 130 -1.91 -7.31 18.47
C LEU A 130 -1.05 -6.86 19.66
N SER A 131 0.25 -6.71 19.46
CA SER A 131 1.18 -6.23 20.49
C SER A 131 0.85 -4.81 21.00
N VAL A 132 0.25 -3.95 20.16
CA VAL A 132 -0.19 -2.61 20.58
C VAL A 132 -1.48 -2.70 21.38
N ALA A 133 -2.45 -3.49 20.91
CA ALA A 133 -3.73 -3.67 21.58
C ALA A 133 -3.56 -4.27 22.97
N GLU A 134 -2.77 -5.33 23.10
CA GLU A 134 -2.48 -5.98 24.39
C GLU A 134 -1.85 -5.01 25.39
N ARG A 135 -0.79 -4.33 25.00
CA ARG A 135 -0.12 -3.35 25.88
C ARG A 135 -1.05 -2.22 26.34
N ARG A 136 -1.99 -1.82 25.50
CA ARG A 136 -2.96 -0.78 25.88
C ARG A 136 -4.03 -1.34 26.81
N LEU A 137 -4.53 -2.55 26.56
CA LEU A 137 -5.49 -3.24 27.43
C LEU A 137 -4.92 -3.44 28.84
N ASP A 138 -3.66 -3.86 28.97
CA ASP A 138 -2.98 -4.01 30.25
C ASP A 138 -2.91 -2.68 31.02
N ARG A 139 -2.57 -1.59 30.34
CA ARG A 139 -2.56 -0.25 30.95
C ARG A 139 -3.96 0.19 31.37
N LEU A 140 -4.98 0.00 30.53
CA LEU A 140 -6.37 0.33 30.85
C LEU A 140 -6.85 -0.45 32.08
N ALA A 141 -6.57 -1.76 32.15
CA ALA A 141 -6.91 -2.58 33.29
C ALA A 141 -6.29 -2.06 34.63
N HIS A 142 -5.07 -1.54 34.56
CA HIS A 142 -4.40 -0.92 35.69
C HIS A 142 -5.01 0.44 36.06
N ASP A 143 -5.29 1.28 35.09
CA ASP A 143 -5.82 2.63 35.28
C ASP A 143 -7.29 2.61 35.76
N MET A 144 -8.08 1.64 35.29
CA MET A 144 -9.45 1.41 35.77
C MET A 144 -9.49 1.06 37.26
N LYS A 145 -8.54 0.23 37.74
CA LYS A 145 -8.42 -0.07 39.19
C LYS A 145 -8.14 1.16 40.02
N LYS A 146 -7.56 2.21 39.46
CA LYS A 146 -7.24 3.50 40.11
C LYS A 146 -8.37 4.53 39.98
N GLY A 147 -9.40 4.27 39.17
CA GLY A 147 -10.52 5.20 38.96
C GLY A 147 -10.18 6.45 38.14
N THR A 148 -9.11 6.41 37.32
CA THR A 148 -8.48 7.62 36.75
C THR A 148 -8.92 7.98 35.34
N VAL A 149 -9.65 7.12 34.59
CA VAL A 149 -9.87 7.36 33.13
C VAL A 149 -11.36 7.36 32.79
N LYS A 150 -11.87 8.49 32.29
CA LYS A 150 -13.20 8.57 31.66
C LYS A 150 -13.18 7.77 30.35
N ASN A 151 -14.23 7.02 30.08
CA ASN A 151 -14.40 6.18 28.88
C ASN A 151 -13.46 4.96 28.77
N ALA A 152 -12.71 4.61 29.84
CA ALA A 152 -11.80 3.45 29.82
C ALA A 152 -12.51 2.13 29.50
N GLU A 153 -13.74 1.94 29.97
CA GLU A 153 -14.53 0.74 29.70
C GLU A 153 -14.90 0.60 28.21
N HIS A 154 -15.28 1.71 27.57
CA HIS A 154 -15.60 1.71 26.14
C HIS A 154 -14.38 1.42 25.29
N GLU A 155 -13.25 2.07 25.60
CA GLU A 155 -11.97 1.83 24.91
C GLU A 155 -11.49 0.38 25.12
N ALA A 156 -11.59 -0.16 26.35
CA ALA A 156 -11.20 -1.53 26.65
C ALA A 156 -12.05 -2.55 25.89
N ARG A 157 -13.37 -2.33 25.78
CA ARG A 157 -14.27 -3.19 25.01
C ARG A 157 -13.87 -3.20 23.54
N LEU A 158 -13.71 -2.03 22.93
CA LEU A 158 -13.33 -1.89 21.51
C LEU A 158 -11.99 -2.53 21.21
N LEU A 159 -10.98 -2.30 22.04
CA LEU A 159 -9.68 -2.94 21.91
C LEU A 159 -9.74 -4.45 22.14
N GLY A 160 -10.65 -4.92 23.00
CA GLY A 160 -10.94 -6.35 23.21
C GLY A 160 -11.48 -7.01 21.93
N GLU A 161 -12.42 -6.36 21.25
CA GLU A 161 -12.93 -6.79 19.94
C GLU A 161 -11.82 -6.83 18.89
N CYS A 162 -10.99 -5.78 18.82
CA CYS A 162 -9.83 -5.74 17.92
C CYS A 162 -8.84 -6.88 18.21
N ARG A 163 -8.50 -7.10 19.50
CA ARG A 163 -7.61 -8.19 19.91
C ARG A 163 -8.14 -9.54 19.47
N GLN A 164 -9.42 -9.81 19.74
CA GLN A 164 -10.05 -11.09 19.34
C GLN A 164 -10.00 -11.31 17.83
N ALA A 165 -10.25 -10.28 17.02
CA ALA A 165 -10.12 -10.38 15.56
C ALA A 165 -8.69 -10.70 15.15
N LEU A 166 -7.71 -9.98 15.70
CA LEU A 166 -6.29 -10.17 15.38
C LEU A 166 -5.80 -11.55 15.82
N GLU A 167 -6.19 -12.06 16.99
CA GLU A 167 -5.90 -13.43 17.45
C GLU A 167 -6.44 -14.50 16.49
N ASN A 168 -7.57 -14.20 15.82
CA ASN A 168 -8.18 -15.06 14.81
C ASN A 168 -7.60 -14.85 13.38
N GLY A 169 -6.52 -14.08 13.23
CA GLY A 169 -5.92 -13.77 11.93
C GLY A 169 -6.75 -12.82 11.05
N THR A 170 -7.70 -12.09 11.64
CA THR A 170 -8.56 -11.14 10.91
C THR A 170 -8.01 -9.73 11.07
N PRO A 171 -7.68 -9.02 9.96
CA PRO A 171 -7.20 -7.65 10.01
C PRO A 171 -8.29 -6.68 10.47
N ILE A 172 -7.91 -5.62 11.20
CA ILE A 172 -8.88 -4.64 11.77
C ILE A 172 -9.71 -3.96 10.67
N ARG A 173 -9.17 -3.75 9.46
CA ARG A 173 -9.92 -3.17 8.33
C ARG A 173 -11.13 -4.00 7.89
N SER A 174 -11.18 -5.29 8.25
CA SER A 174 -12.32 -6.18 7.98
C SER A 174 -13.43 -6.10 9.03
N LEU A 175 -13.20 -5.39 10.14
CA LEU A 175 -14.22 -5.18 11.15
C LEU A 175 -15.21 -4.10 10.70
N GLN A 176 -16.49 -4.37 10.88
CA GLN A 176 -17.56 -3.39 10.67
C GLN A 176 -17.69 -2.54 11.94
N LEU A 177 -16.93 -1.45 12.01
CA LEU A 177 -16.88 -0.57 13.16
C LEU A 177 -17.72 0.68 12.92
N GLU A 178 -18.42 1.13 13.95
CA GLU A 178 -19.14 2.42 13.92
C GLU A 178 -18.17 3.61 13.78
N PRO A 179 -18.62 4.76 13.25
CA PRO A 179 -17.77 5.94 13.04
C PRO A 179 -17.03 6.42 14.29
N GLU A 180 -17.68 6.36 15.45
CA GLU A 180 -17.09 6.74 16.75
C GLU A 180 -15.94 5.80 17.13
N ALA A 181 -16.12 4.50 16.94
CA ALA A 181 -15.09 3.48 17.17
C ALA A 181 -13.90 3.68 16.24
N ASN A 182 -14.15 3.91 14.96
CA ASN A 182 -13.12 4.23 13.98
C ASN A 182 -12.32 5.48 14.37
N SER A 183 -13.01 6.52 14.87
CA SER A 183 -12.36 7.75 15.33
C SER A 183 -11.42 7.51 16.51
N LEU A 184 -11.83 6.66 17.46
CA LEU A 184 -11.01 6.29 18.61
C LEU A 184 -9.79 5.47 18.20
N LEU A 185 -9.95 4.53 17.27
CA LEU A 185 -8.87 3.67 16.79
C LEU A 185 -7.81 4.41 15.97
N ARG A 186 -8.13 5.55 15.35
CA ARG A 186 -7.16 6.35 14.58
C ARG A 186 -5.91 6.70 15.39
N GLY A 187 -6.07 6.95 16.69
CA GLY A 187 -4.95 7.29 17.58
C GLY A 187 -3.93 6.17 17.75
N PHE A 188 -4.30 4.93 17.53
CA PHE A 188 -3.41 3.75 17.61
C PHE A 188 -2.59 3.53 16.35
N GLN A 189 -3.02 4.09 15.23
CA GLN A 189 -2.36 3.94 13.93
C GLN A 189 -2.14 2.45 13.57
N PHE A 190 -3.15 1.62 13.80
CA PHE A 190 -3.10 0.19 13.49
C PHE A 190 -2.77 -0.03 12.01
N LEU A 191 -1.83 -0.91 11.75
CA LEU A 191 -1.36 -1.22 10.39
C LEU A 191 -2.38 -2.05 9.63
N SER A 192 -2.96 -3.05 10.30
CA SER A 192 -4.00 -3.91 9.71
C SER A 192 -5.36 -3.21 9.55
N ALA A 193 -5.51 -2.00 10.09
CA ALA A 193 -6.67 -1.13 9.84
C ALA A 193 -6.53 -0.28 8.57
N LYS A 194 -5.31 -0.20 8.01
CA LYS A 194 -5.05 0.62 6.81
C LYS A 194 -5.57 -0.06 5.55
N PRO A 195 -6.06 0.74 4.58
CA PRO A 195 -6.31 0.24 3.23
C PRO A 195 -5.06 -0.41 2.64
N LEU A 196 -5.21 -1.54 1.94
CA LEU A 196 -4.12 -2.33 1.38
C LEU A 196 -4.27 -2.48 -0.13
N LEU A 197 -3.24 -2.09 -0.88
CA LEU A 197 -3.15 -2.31 -2.31
C LEU A 197 -2.05 -3.33 -2.60
N LEU A 198 -2.43 -4.49 -3.14
CA LEU A 198 -1.49 -5.50 -3.61
C LEU A 198 -0.96 -5.12 -4.99
N LEU A 199 0.33 -4.88 -5.12
CA LEU A 199 1.01 -4.67 -6.39
C LEU A 199 1.61 -6.00 -6.84
N ILE A 200 0.92 -6.69 -7.76
CA ILE A 200 1.35 -8.00 -8.27
C ILE A 200 2.37 -7.76 -9.38
N ASN A 201 3.66 -7.88 -9.05
CA ASN A 201 4.75 -7.67 -10.00
C ASN A 201 4.94 -8.93 -10.84
N LEU A 202 4.45 -8.88 -12.09
CA LEU A 202 4.38 -9.99 -13.04
C LEU A 202 5.63 -10.11 -13.90
N ASP A 203 5.82 -11.28 -14.49
CA ASP A 203 6.71 -11.49 -15.64
C ASP A 203 6.20 -10.78 -16.89
N GLU A 204 7.10 -10.43 -17.78
CA GLU A 204 6.79 -9.88 -19.10
C GLU A 204 5.85 -10.80 -19.91
N ALA A 205 6.06 -12.11 -19.82
CA ALA A 205 5.24 -13.11 -20.49
C ALA A 205 3.75 -13.08 -20.08
N HIS A 206 3.45 -12.56 -18.89
CA HIS A 206 2.10 -12.54 -18.32
C HIS A 206 1.41 -11.16 -18.37
N VAL A 207 2.03 -10.17 -18.99
CA VAL A 207 1.50 -8.79 -19.05
C VAL A 207 0.19 -8.72 -19.82
N GLN A 208 0.06 -9.47 -20.93
CA GLN A 208 -1.17 -9.54 -21.71
C GLN A 208 -2.32 -10.24 -20.95
N GLU A 209 -2.01 -11.08 -19.96
CA GLU A 209 -2.96 -11.73 -19.08
C GLU A 209 -3.13 -11.00 -17.74
N SER A 210 -2.71 -9.75 -17.64
CA SER A 210 -2.72 -8.97 -16.40
C SER A 210 -4.13 -8.87 -15.77
N ASN A 211 -5.19 -8.91 -16.55
CA ASN A 211 -6.58 -8.98 -16.08
C ASN A 211 -6.90 -10.26 -15.29
N ARG A 212 -6.12 -11.33 -15.44
CA ARG A 212 -6.23 -12.59 -14.73
C ARG A 212 -5.17 -12.77 -13.62
N ALA A 213 -4.39 -11.74 -13.35
CA ALA A 213 -3.26 -11.82 -12.40
C ALA A 213 -3.69 -12.32 -11.01
N VAL A 214 -4.85 -11.89 -10.52
CA VAL A 214 -5.41 -12.33 -9.22
C VAL A 214 -5.74 -13.82 -9.22
N GLU A 215 -6.32 -14.33 -10.30
CA GLU A 215 -6.63 -15.73 -10.48
C GLU A 215 -5.35 -16.57 -10.58
N LEU A 216 -4.40 -16.15 -11.43
CA LEU A 216 -3.13 -16.82 -11.65
C LEU A 216 -2.28 -16.89 -10.37
N THR A 217 -2.32 -15.85 -9.55
CA THR A 217 -1.60 -15.78 -8.29
C THR A 217 -2.38 -16.31 -7.09
N LYS A 218 -3.65 -16.72 -7.28
CA LYS A 218 -4.54 -17.25 -6.22
C LYS A 218 -4.73 -16.33 -5.01
N LEU A 219 -4.70 -15.01 -5.22
CA LEU A 219 -4.82 -14.00 -4.16
C LEU A 219 -6.26 -13.65 -3.78
N THR A 220 -7.25 -14.38 -4.29
CA THR A 220 -8.68 -14.09 -4.11
C THR A 220 -9.10 -14.04 -2.63
N GLU A 221 -8.54 -14.92 -1.79
CA GLU A 221 -8.84 -14.95 -0.35
C GLU A 221 -8.43 -13.65 0.36
N ILE A 222 -7.21 -13.18 0.12
CA ILE A 222 -6.71 -11.93 0.72
C ILE A 222 -7.50 -10.72 0.23
N LEU A 223 -7.91 -10.73 -1.03
CA LEU A 223 -8.76 -9.68 -1.62
C LEU A 223 -10.20 -9.69 -1.12
N SER A 224 -10.63 -10.74 -0.42
CA SER A 224 -11.94 -10.75 0.25
C SER A 224 -11.99 -9.87 1.50
N HIS A 225 -10.84 -9.48 2.05
CA HIS A 225 -10.77 -8.52 3.15
C HIS A 225 -11.21 -7.13 2.70
N ALA A 226 -11.93 -6.42 3.56
CA ALA A 226 -12.40 -5.07 3.28
C ALA A 226 -11.22 -4.11 2.99
N SER A 227 -11.44 -3.11 2.13
CA SER A 227 -10.44 -2.11 1.76
C SER A 227 -9.13 -2.73 1.27
N THR A 228 -9.21 -3.86 0.57
CA THR A 228 -8.08 -4.55 -0.04
C THR A 228 -8.30 -4.67 -1.54
N HIS A 229 -7.38 -4.16 -2.34
CA HIS A 229 -7.43 -4.16 -3.80
C HIS A 229 -6.14 -4.73 -4.39
N ALA A 230 -6.14 -5.07 -5.67
CA ALA A 230 -4.94 -5.51 -6.38
C ALA A 230 -4.78 -4.79 -7.71
N VAL A 231 -3.53 -4.46 -8.05
CA VAL A 231 -3.14 -3.95 -9.36
C VAL A 231 -1.96 -4.78 -9.87
N PRO A 232 -2.09 -5.44 -11.02
CA PRO A 232 -0.97 -6.07 -11.69
C PRO A 232 -0.07 -5.02 -12.34
N VAL A 233 1.23 -5.21 -12.22
CA VAL A 233 2.27 -4.36 -12.80
C VAL A 233 3.44 -5.24 -13.25
N CYS A 234 4.14 -4.86 -14.30
CA CYS A 234 5.41 -5.46 -14.64
C CYS A 234 6.49 -4.37 -14.56
N ALA A 235 7.26 -4.39 -13.47
CA ALA A 235 8.28 -3.37 -13.22
C ALA A 235 9.33 -3.29 -14.34
N LYS A 236 9.61 -4.40 -15.02
CA LYS A 236 10.58 -4.44 -16.14
C LYS A 236 10.03 -3.70 -17.35
N ILE A 237 8.81 -3.96 -17.77
CA ILE A 237 8.15 -3.24 -18.87
C ILE A 237 7.99 -1.75 -18.53
N GLU A 238 7.63 -1.41 -17.30
CA GLU A 238 7.54 -0.02 -16.86
C GLU A 238 8.89 0.71 -16.94
N LEU A 239 10.00 0.01 -16.69
CA LEU A 239 11.35 0.55 -16.88
C LEU A 239 11.66 0.83 -18.34
N GLU A 240 11.26 -0.05 -19.25
CA GLU A 240 11.44 0.11 -20.69
C GLU A 240 10.61 1.29 -21.19
N ILE A 241 9.32 1.35 -20.86
CA ILE A 241 8.45 2.47 -21.22
C ILE A 241 9.02 3.81 -20.72
N ALA A 242 9.57 3.83 -19.52
CA ALA A 242 10.12 5.04 -18.92
C ALA A 242 11.39 5.58 -19.62
N GLN A 243 11.96 4.82 -20.57
CA GLN A 243 13.11 5.23 -21.39
C GLN A 243 12.70 5.69 -22.80
N LEU A 244 11.43 5.46 -23.18
CA LEU A 244 10.92 5.82 -24.49
C LEU A 244 10.39 7.27 -24.51
N GLU A 245 10.40 7.88 -25.68
CA GLU A 245 9.65 9.11 -25.90
C GLU A 245 8.15 8.82 -25.91
N ALA A 246 7.32 9.85 -25.68
CA ALA A 246 5.89 9.68 -25.46
C ALA A 246 5.15 8.96 -26.62
N GLU A 247 5.56 9.23 -27.87
CA GLU A 247 4.97 8.61 -29.06
C GLU A 247 5.32 7.12 -29.15
N ASP A 248 6.61 6.78 -28.94
CA ASP A 248 7.10 5.40 -28.95
C ASP A 248 6.51 4.59 -27.79
N ALA A 249 6.35 5.21 -26.62
CA ALA A 249 5.71 4.59 -25.47
C ALA A 249 4.26 4.18 -25.77
N GLN A 250 3.51 5.00 -26.51
CA GLN A 250 2.14 4.68 -26.91
C GLN A 250 2.09 3.50 -27.88
N VAL A 251 2.99 3.47 -28.86
CA VAL A 251 3.10 2.34 -29.80
C VAL A 251 3.44 1.06 -29.04
N PHE A 252 4.42 1.11 -28.16
CA PHE A 252 4.85 -0.02 -27.36
C PHE A 252 3.72 -0.58 -26.46
N LEU A 253 2.95 0.31 -25.83
CA LEU A 253 1.76 -0.09 -25.05
C LEU A 253 0.71 -0.78 -25.92
N ALA A 254 0.44 -0.23 -27.11
CA ALA A 254 -0.52 -0.79 -28.06
C ALA A 254 -0.10 -2.20 -28.52
N ASP A 255 1.19 -2.41 -28.81
CA ASP A 255 1.74 -3.72 -29.19
C ASP A 255 1.60 -4.77 -28.08
N LEU A 256 1.67 -4.34 -26.82
CA LEU A 256 1.41 -5.18 -25.65
C LEU A 256 -0.09 -5.38 -25.37
N GLY A 257 -0.99 -4.73 -26.12
CA GLY A 257 -2.42 -4.75 -25.88
C GLY A 257 -2.87 -3.97 -24.64
N LEU A 258 -2.03 -3.05 -24.14
CA LEU A 258 -2.28 -2.22 -22.97
C LEU A 258 -2.79 -0.83 -23.42
N ARG A 259 -3.75 -0.28 -22.66
CA ARG A 259 -4.29 1.07 -22.90
C ARG A 259 -3.51 2.16 -22.15
N GLU A 260 -2.91 1.78 -21.02
CA GLU A 260 -2.17 2.66 -20.13
C GLU A 260 -1.09 1.88 -19.38
N THR A 261 -0.15 2.57 -18.76
CA THR A 261 0.92 1.96 -17.97
C THR A 261 0.35 1.35 -16.68
N GLY A 262 1.01 0.34 -16.14
CA GLY A 262 0.69 -0.21 -14.83
C GLY A 262 0.86 0.82 -13.72
N LEU A 263 1.85 1.71 -13.84
CA LEU A 263 2.07 2.80 -12.87
C LEU A 263 0.90 3.78 -12.82
N THR A 264 0.33 4.15 -13.97
CA THR A 264 -0.90 4.97 -14.04
C THR A 264 -2.04 4.33 -13.26
N ARG A 265 -2.24 3.01 -13.45
CA ARG A 265 -3.24 2.24 -12.70
C ARG A 265 -2.93 2.19 -11.20
N VAL A 266 -1.66 2.02 -10.81
CA VAL A 266 -1.24 2.03 -9.40
C VAL A 266 -1.57 3.37 -8.72
N VAL A 267 -1.22 4.49 -9.36
CA VAL A 267 -1.49 5.83 -8.79
C VAL A 267 -2.98 6.06 -8.63
N ARG A 268 -3.78 5.72 -9.65
CA ARG A 268 -5.24 5.85 -9.61
C ARG A 268 -5.84 4.97 -8.52
N ALA A 269 -5.48 3.69 -8.47
CA ALA A 269 -5.97 2.75 -7.47
C ALA A 269 -5.59 3.16 -6.05
N ALA A 270 -4.38 3.67 -5.82
CA ALA A 270 -3.96 4.17 -4.52
C ALA A 270 -4.80 5.39 -4.08
N TYR A 271 -5.13 6.28 -5.00
CA TYR A 271 -5.98 7.44 -4.72
C TYR A 271 -7.43 7.05 -4.38
N GLU A 272 -8.02 6.16 -5.18
CA GLU A 272 -9.38 5.64 -4.99
C GLU A 272 -9.50 4.85 -3.68
N LEU A 273 -8.51 3.98 -3.38
CA LEU A 273 -8.47 3.18 -2.16
C LEU A 273 -8.48 4.05 -0.89
N LEU A 274 -7.89 5.24 -0.96
CA LEU A 274 -7.90 6.22 0.12
C LEU A 274 -9.24 6.97 0.27
N GLY A 275 -10.21 6.70 -0.60
CA GLY A 275 -11.55 7.28 -0.55
C GLY A 275 -11.61 8.74 -0.97
N TYR A 276 -10.60 9.22 -1.72
CA TYR A 276 -10.59 10.60 -2.21
C TYR A 276 -11.27 10.73 -3.57
N ILE A 277 -11.91 11.86 -3.75
CA ILE A 277 -12.53 12.26 -5.00
C ILE A 277 -11.98 13.63 -5.43
N SER A 278 -11.76 13.80 -6.73
CA SER A 278 -11.45 15.11 -7.30
C SER A 278 -12.74 15.84 -7.64
N PHE A 279 -12.79 17.13 -7.32
CA PHE A 279 -13.83 18.04 -7.77
C PHE A 279 -13.16 19.32 -8.30
N PHE A 280 -13.81 19.99 -9.23
CA PHE A 280 -13.27 21.14 -9.98
C PHE A 280 -14.17 22.35 -9.86
#